data_6b913444c9a3c33e9ff010ceb6c11f17
#
_entry.id   6b913444c9a3c33e9ff010ceb6c11f17
#
_cell.length_a   1.000
_cell.length_b   1.000
_cell.length_c   1.000
_cell.angle_alpha   90.00
_cell.angle_beta   90.00
_cell.angle_gamma   90.00
#
_symmetry.space_group_name_H-M   'P 1'
#
loop_
_entity.id
_entity.type
_entity.pdbx_description
1 polymer ?
#
loop_
_entity_poly.entity_id
_entity_poly.type
_entity_poly.pdbx_seq_one_letter_code
_entity_poly.pdbx_strand_id
1 'polypeptide(L)'
;MRNYLIIVEGAHDIAVIQKLLRINGVDKIVHSERELPPVWRRTIPDRYPFHGDRLERISPIPSFVKNEEISVAIKNAGSDSEIMNVLVQTLKLMDIREVLSLDGIMLVCDADEKNTNDKRKMMLDNMGEGTDYIFDEDKMTMLFYGRKEVEVYTYIFPDNDGSGNLENLLIDTAKIVYPQLLDFAEEYVGKAATIQTTLMREQDKNKAIVGCITNVMKPGKANQVSIADNDWVSERTIEESEILRRLNQEITKMCRLV
;
A
#
# COMPACT_ATOMS: atom_id res chain seq x y z
N MET A 1 -22.25 -3.71 -4.24
CA MET A 1 -21.00 -3.26 -3.59
C MET A 1 -19.87 -3.72 -4.48
N ARG A 2 -19.02 -2.80 -4.91
CA ARG A 2 -17.80 -3.08 -5.68
C ARG A 2 -16.67 -3.44 -4.71
N ASN A 3 -15.85 -4.44 -5.03
CA ASN A 3 -14.84 -4.97 -4.13
C ASN A 3 -13.45 -4.89 -4.76
N TYR A 4 -12.50 -4.30 -4.05
CA TYR A 4 -11.14 -4.07 -4.51
C TYR A 4 -10.12 -4.66 -3.55
N LEU A 5 -9.11 -5.32 -4.09
CA LEU A 5 -7.99 -5.86 -3.33
C LEU A 5 -6.72 -5.06 -3.65
N ILE A 6 -6.08 -4.53 -2.62
CA ILE A 6 -4.80 -3.84 -2.75
C ILE A 6 -3.75 -4.63 -1.97
N ILE A 7 -2.65 -4.99 -2.61
CA ILE A 7 -1.49 -5.59 -1.95
C ILE A 7 -0.38 -4.55 -1.93
N VAL A 8 0.16 -4.30 -0.76
CA VAL A 8 1.20 -3.29 -0.54
C VAL A 8 2.41 -3.88 0.15
N GLU A 9 3.55 -3.23 0.04
CA GLU A 9 4.79 -3.70 0.64
C GLU A 9 4.78 -3.59 2.17
N GLY A 10 4.28 -2.48 2.72
CA GLY A 10 4.42 -2.16 4.14
C GLY A 10 3.23 -1.49 4.82
N ALA A 11 3.37 -1.29 6.12
CA ALA A 11 2.34 -0.66 6.96
C ALA A 11 2.18 0.84 6.70
N HIS A 12 3.24 1.53 6.25
CA HIS A 12 3.18 2.95 5.88
C HIS A 12 2.32 3.13 4.63
N ASP A 13 2.44 2.23 3.64
CA ASP A 13 1.63 2.24 2.42
C ASP A 13 0.14 2.10 2.75
N ILE A 14 -0.18 1.17 3.67
CA ILE A 14 -1.57 1.00 4.16
C ILE A 14 -2.09 2.34 4.68
N ALA A 15 -1.31 3.04 5.52
CA ALA A 15 -1.74 4.28 6.14
C ALA A 15 -2.01 5.37 5.09
N VAL A 16 -1.13 5.52 4.09
CA VAL A 16 -1.30 6.48 2.99
C VAL A 16 -2.53 6.15 2.15
N ILE A 17 -2.65 4.90 1.68
CA ILE A 17 -3.75 4.47 0.82
C ILE A 17 -5.10 4.55 1.56
N GLN A 18 -5.13 4.13 2.81
CA GLN A 18 -6.33 4.21 3.65
C GLN A 18 -6.80 5.67 3.83
N LYS A 19 -5.85 6.59 4.03
CA LYS A 19 -6.16 8.01 4.16
C LYS A 19 -6.70 8.59 2.86
N LEU A 20 -6.10 8.25 1.71
CA LEU A 20 -6.59 8.65 0.39
C LEU A 20 -8.01 8.13 0.12
N LEU A 21 -8.27 6.86 0.39
CA LEU A 21 -9.61 6.28 0.24
C LEU A 21 -10.64 7.04 1.07
N ARG A 22 -10.28 7.39 2.32
CA ARG A 22 -11.18 8.14 3.21
C ARG A 22 -11.47 9.55 2.72
N ILE A 23 -10.47 10.27 2.22
CA ILE A 23 -10.64 11.60 1.62
C ILE A 23 -11.57 11.52 0.41
N ASN A 24 -11.51 10.44 -0.34
CA ASN A 24 -12.36 10.20 -1.51
C ASN A 24 -13.70 9.50 -1.19
N GLY A 25 -14.16 9.55 0.07
CA GLY A 25 -15.50 9.11 0.47
C GLY A 25 -15.65 7.61 0.76
N VAL A 26 -14.56 6.84 0.79
CA VAL A 26 -14.57 5.47 1.32
C VAL A 26 -14.07 5.52 2.77
N ASP A 27 -14.90 6.04 3.67
CA ASP A 27 -14.47 6.62 4.93
C ASP A 27 -14.58 5.68 6.15
N LYS A 28 -15.36 4.60 6.06
CA LYS A 28 -15.56 3.70 7.19
C LYS A 28 -14.46 2.64 7.28
N ILE A 29 -13.58 2.76 8.30
CA ILE A 29 -12.66 1.68 8.67
C ILE A 29 -13.44 0.57 9.37
N VAL A 30 -13.23 -0.68 8.96
CA VAL A 30 -13.87 -1.84 9.56
C VAL A 30 -13.00 -2.38 10.70
N HIS A 31 -13.50 -2.28 11.91
CA HIS A 31 -12.80 -2.75 13.12
C HIS A 31 -13.39 -4.06 13.68
N SER A 32 -14.53 -4.51 13.16
CA SER A 32 -15.22 -5.69 13.66
C SER A 32 -15.53 -6.64 12.53
N GLU A 33 -15.31 -7.92 12.75
CA GLU A 33 -15.66 -8.99 11.81
C GLU A 33 -17.17 -8.99 11.46
N ARG A 34 -18.03 -8.53 12.37
CA ARG A 34 -19.49 -8.40 12.15
C ARG A 34 -19.83 -7.37 11.07
N GLU A 35 -18.97 -6.37 10.88
CA GLU A 35 -19.16 -5.30 9.90
C GLU A 35 -18.47 -5.61 8.56
N LEU A 36 -17.71 -6.70 8.52
CA LEU A 36 -16.93 -7.09 7.36
C LEU A 36 -17.84 -7.55 6.22
N PRO A 37 -17.67 -7.02 4.99
CA PRO A 37 -18.34 -7.54 3.83
C PRO A 37 -18.08 -9.06 3.65
N PRO A 38 -19.08 -9.86 3.26
CA PRO A 38 -18.94 -11.31 3.16
C PRO A 38 -17.76 -11.77 2.29
N VAL A 39 -17.44 -11.03 1.23
CA VAL A 39 -16.33 -11.31 0.30
C VAL A 39 -14.97 -11.43 0.99
N TRP A 40 -14.77 -10.77 2.12
CA TRP A 40 -13.48 -10.73 2.82
C TRP A 40 -13.36 -11.70 3.99
N ARG A 41 -14.43 -12.40 4.37
CA ARG A 41 -14.44 -13.23 5.58
C ARG A 41 -13.36 -14.29 5.59
N ARG A 42 -13.12 -14.94 4.45
CA ARG A 42 -12.10 -15.99 4.33
C ARG A 42 -10.67 -15.48 4.30
N THR A 43 -10.47 -14.17 4.10
CA THR A 43 -9.15 -13.56 4.18
C THR A 43 -8.68 -13.34 5.61
N ILE A 44 -9.56 -13.58 6.61
CA ILE A 44 -9.22 -13.53 8.04
C ILE A 44 -8.86 -14.96 8.49
N PRO A 45 -7.66 -15.17 9.03
CA PRO A 45 -7.28 -16.46 9.58
C PRO A 45 -8.12 -16.81 10.82
N ASP A 46 -8.59 -18.03 10.90
CA ASP A 46 -9.37 -18.57 12.00
C ASP A 46 -8.56 -19.37 13.02
N ARG A 47 -7.28 -19.64 12.73
CA ARG A 47 -6.39 -20.46 13.55
C ARG A 47 -5.01 -19.83 13.71
N TYR A 48 -4.39 -20.08 14.87
CA TYR A 48 -3.00 -19.77 15.16
C TYR A 48 -2.20 -21.06 15.37
N PRO A 49 -0.97 -21.18 14.89
CA PRO A 49 -0.19 -20.23 14.09
C PRO A 49 -0.69 -20.14 12.63
N PHE A 50 -0.65 -18.93 12.05
CA PHE A 50 -1.22 -18.65 10.72
C PHE A 50 -0.40 -19.24 9.56
N HIS A 51 0.86 -19.54 9.76
CA HIS A 51 1.78 -20.10 8.77
C HIS A 51 2.45 -21.39 9.27
N GLY A 52 1.67 -22.44 9.52
CA GLY A 52 2.18 -23.70 10.03
C GLY A 52 2.85 -23.54 11.40
N ASP A 53 4.09 -23.98 11.54
CA ASP A 53 4.80 -23.96 12.82
C ASP A 53 5.52 -22.64 13.14
N ARG A 54 5.36 -21.59 12.33
CA ARG A 54 5.99 -20.28 12.57
C ARG A 54 5.29 -19.55 13.71
N LEU A 55 6.07 -19.19 14.73
CA LEU A 55 5.60 -18.41 15.89
C LEU A 55 5.68 -16.89 15.66
N GLU A 56 6.22 -16.46 14.54
CA GLU A 56 6.32 -15.05 14.17
C GLU A 56 4.92 -14.44 14.01
N ARG A 57 4.71 -13.31 14.66
CA ARG A 57 3.48 -12.54 14.56
C ARG A 57 3.48 -11.71 13.28
N ILE A 58 3.28 -12.35 12.15
CA ILE A 58 2.91 -11.65 10.93
C ILE A 58 1.42 -11.36 11.05
N SER A 59 1.01 -10.12 10.91
CA SER A 59 -0.43 -9.78 10.87
C SER A 59 -0.96 -10.15 9.48
N PRO A 60 -1.61 -11.29 9.29
CA PRO A 60 -2.09 -11.72 7.99
C PRO A 60 -3.43 -11.08 7.64
N ILE A 61 -4.00 -10.28 8.56
CA ILE A 61 -5.33 -9.68 8.40
C ILE A 61 -5.19 -8.40 7.58
N PRO A 62 -5.93 -8.27 6.47
CA PRO A 62 -6.00 -7.02 5.72
C PRO A 62 -6.62 -5.89 6.54
N SER A 63 -6.26 -4.66 6.23
CA SER A 63 -7.00 -3.48 6.65
C SER A 63 -8.20 -3.28 5.72
N PHE A 64 -9.39 -3.06 6.27
CA PHE A 64 -10.62 -2.94 5.48
C PHE A 64 -11.20 -1.54 5.60
N VAL A 65 -11.52 -0.95 4.44
CA VAL A 65 -12.20 0.33 4.34
C VAL A 65 -13.43 0.17 3.47
N LYS A 66 -14.54 0.80 3.80
CA LYS A 66 -15.78 0.70 3.00
C LYS A 66 -16.65 1.94 3.10
N ASN A 67 -17.56 2.05 2.16
CA ASN A 67 -18.79 2.85 2.24
C ASN A 67 -19.98 1.98 1.81
N GLU A 68 -21.10 2.58 1.40
CA GLU A 68 -22.30 1.83 0.96
C GLU A 68 -22.09 1.11 -0.38
N GLU A 69 -21.22 1.63 -1.26
CA GLU A 69 -21.01 1.14 -2.62
C GLU A 69 -19.74 0.33 -2.81
N ILE A 70 -18.70 0.62 -2.01
CA ILE A 70 -17.34 0.13 -2.22
C ILE A 70 -16.83 -0.52 -0.96
N SER A 71 -16.08 -1.62 -1.12
CA SER A 71 -15.23 -2.17 -0.07
C SER A 71 -13.83 -2.45 -0.60
N VAL A 72 -12.83 -2.10 0.18
CA VAL A 72 -11.42 -2.28 -0.16
C VAL A 72 -10.73 -3.06 0.95
N ALA A 73 -10.05 -4.14 0.59
CA ALA A 73 -9.11 -4.84 1.45
C ALA A 73 -7.69 -4.46 1.07
N ILE A 74 -6.89 -3.96 2.03
CA ILE A 74 -5.50 -3.58 1.83
C ILE A 74 -4.64 -4.54 2.64
N LYS A 75 -3.80 -5.33 1.98
CA LYS A 75 -2.98 -6.36 2.62
C LYS A 75 -1.49 -6.06 2.51
N ASN A 76 -0.82 -6.17 3.65
CA ASN A 76 0.63 -6.03 3.76
C ASN A 76 1.32 -7.31 3.30
N ALA A 77 2.27 -7.21 2.39
CA ALA A 77 3.10 -8.32 1.94
C ALA A 77 4.36 -8.51 2.80
N GLY A 78 4.83 -7.44 3.43
CA GLY A 78 6.06 -7.45 4.26
C GLY A 78 7.33 -7.15 3.47
N SER A 79 7.33 -7.38 2.17
CA SER A 79 8.40 -6.98 1.23
C SER A 79 7.88 -7.01 -0.20
N ASP A 80 8.61 -6.36 -1.11
CA ASP A 80 8.31 -6.35 -2.54
C ASP A 80 8.29 -7.77 -3.15
N SER A 81 9.24 -8.62 -2.74
CA SER A 81 9.34 -10.01 -3.21
C SER A 81 8.15 -10.90 -2.80
N GLU A 82 7.40 -10.52 -1.77
CA GLU A 82 6.26 -11.27 -1.26
C GLU A 82 4.91 -10.82 -1.84
N ILE A 83 4.86 -9.71 -2.57
CA ILE A 83 3.60 -9.15 -3.11
C ILE A 83 2.82 -10.19 -3.91
N MET A 84 3.47 -10.87 -4.85
CA MET A 84 2.82 -11.89 -5.67
C MET A 84 2.41 -13.12 -4.89
N ASN A 85 3.26 -13.58 -3.99
CA ASN A 85 2.94 -14.70 -3.11
C ASN A 85 1.70 -14.40 -2.25
N VAL A 86 1.64 -13.20 -1.67
CA VAL A 86 0.51 -12.75 -0.85
C VAL A 86 -0.77 -12.59 -1.67
N LEU A 87 -0.68 -12.09 -2.92
CA LEU A 87 -1.82 -12.05 -3.84
C LEU A 87 -2.36 -13.46 -4.09
N VAL A 88 -1.50 -14.38 -4.52
CA VAL A 88 -1.87 -15.77 -4.82
C VAL A 88 -2.48 -16.47 -3.60
N GLN A 89 -1.85 -16.32 -2.43
CA GLN A 89 -2.39 -16.89 -1.20
C GLN A 89 -3.75 -16.30 -0.83
N THR A 90 -3.93 -14.98 -0.99
CA THR A 90 -5.20 -14.32 -0.69
C THR A 90 -6.31 -14.84 -1.60
N LEU A 91 -6.06 -14.93 -2.91
CA LEU A 91 -7.02 -15.45 -3.87
C LEU A 91 -7.36 -16.93 -3.63
N LYS A 92 -6.38 -17.75 -3.18
CA LYS A 92 -6.62 -19.16 -2.82
C LYS A 92 -7.46 -19.35 -1.54
N LEU A 93 -7.46 -18.37 -0.63
CA LEU A 93 -8.33 -18.40 0.55
C LEU A 93 -9.79 -18.08 0.21
N MET A 94 -10.02 -17.31 -0.84
CA MET A 94 -11.35 -16.91 -1.29
C MET A 94 -12.03 -18.05 -2.06
N ASP A 95 -13.34 -18.18 -1.94
CA ASP A 95 -14.09 -19.09 -2.81
C ASP A 95 -14.34 -18.46 -4.19
N ILE A 96 -14.82 -19.30 -5.12
CA ILE A 96 -15.07 -18.88 -6.51
C ILE A 96 -16.01 -17.66 -6.58
N ARG A 97 -17.05 -17.60 -5.74
CA ARG A 97 -18.01 -16.49 -5.74
C ARG A 97 -17.38 -15.21 -5.23
N GLU A 98 -16.55 -15.32 -4.20
CA GLU A 98 -15.81 -14.19 -3.61
C GLU A 98 -14.82 -13.63 -4.63
N VAL A 99 -14.02 -14.49 -5.29
CA VAL A 99 -13.08 -14.06 -6.35
C VAL A 99 -13.84 -13.42 -7.52
N LEU A 100 -14.93 -14.02 -7.98
CA LEU A 100 -15.77 -13.48 -9.06
C LEU A 100 -16.50 -12.18 -8.67
N SER A 101 -16.51 -11.80 -7.39
CA SER A 101 -17.05 -10.52 -6.93
C SER A 101 -16.03 -9.39 -6.89
N LEU A 102 -14.75 -9.67 -7.15
CA LEU A 102 -13.71 -8.64 -7.23
C LEU A 102 -13.91 -7.76 -8.47
N ASP A 103 -13.71 -6.46 -8.33
CA ASP A 103 -13.85 -5.47 -9.41
C ASP A 103 -12.51 -4.84 -9.81
N GLY A 104 -11.47 -5.00 -8.99
CA GLY A 104 -10.11 -4.59 -9.32
C GLY A 104 -9.09 -5.09 -8.31
N ILE A 105 -7.84 -5.21 -8.77
CA ILE A 105 -6.68 -5.57 -7.96
C ILE A 105 -5.62 -4.51 -8.19
N MET A 106 -4.96 -4.04 -7.13
CA MET A 106 -3.84 -3.12 -7.22
C MET A 106 -2.63 -3.68 -6.47
N LEU A 107 -1.47 -3.61 -7.11
CA LEU A 107 -0.18 -3.99 -6.53
C LEU A 107 0.66 -2.74 -6.35
N VAL A 108 1.20 -2.54 -5.15
CA VAL A 108 1.94 -1.33 -4.79
C VAL A 108 3.28 -1.71 -4.15
N CYS A 109 4.37 -1.16 -4.66
CA CYS A 109 5.71 -1.36 -4.09
C CYS A 109 6.61 -0.14 -4.32
N ASP A 110 7.80 -0.16 -3.71
CA ASP A 110 8.85 0.82 -3.93
C ASP A 110 9.66 0.48 -5.19
N ALA A 111 10.09 1.49 -5.96
CA ALA A 111 11.06 1.31 -7.05
C ALA A 111 12.45 1.01 -6.50
N ASP A 112 12.77 1.57 -5.34
CA ASP A 112 14.11 1.58 -4.76
C ASP A 112 15.15 2.21 -5.71
N GLU A 113 16.23 1.48 -6.00
CA GLU A 113 17.28 1.89 -6.95
C GLU A 113 16.98 1.43 -8.39
N LYS A 114 15.88 0.72 -8.62
CA LYS A 114 15.54 0.16 -9.92
C LYS A 114 14.75 1.15 -10.76
N ASN A 115 14.79 0.94 -12.06
CA ASN A 115 13.87 1.59 -12.97
C ASN A 115 12.45 1.06 -12.75
N THR A 116 11.47 1.95 -12.75
CA THR A 116 10.04 1.63 -12.52
C THR A 116 9.51 0.59 -13.50
N ASN A 117 9.91 0.66 -14.79
CA ASN A 117 9.48 -0.32 -15.79
C ASN A 117 10.06 -1.71 -15.51
N ASP A 118 11.33 -1.81 -15.12
CA ASP A 118 11.94 -3.08 -14.74
C ASP A 118 11.27 -3.65 -13.48
N LYS A 119 10.96 -2.80 -12.51
CA LYS A 119 10.26 -3.20 -11.28
C LYS A 119 8.86 -3.73 -11.59
N ARG A 120 8.12 -3.01 -12.45
CA ARG A 120 6.78 -3.42 -12.91
C ARG A 120 6.83 -4.75 -13.63
N LYS A 121 7.76 -4.91 -14.55
CA LYS A 121 7.96 -6.16 -15.28
C LYS A 121 8.26 -7.32 -14.32
N MET A 122 9.21 -7.17 -13.41
CA MET A 122 9.52 -8.20 -12.40
C MET A 122 8.31 -8.58 -11.55
N MET A 123 7.46 -7.61 -11.22
CA MET A 123 6.24 -7.85 -10.44
C MET A 123 5.19 -8.60 -11.26
N LEU A 124 5.07 -8.31 -12.55
CA LEU A 124 4.07 -8.91 -13.43
C LEU A 124 4.50 -10.26 -14.04
N ASP A 125 5.81 -10.48 -14.23
CA ASP A 125 6.36 -11.70 -14.86
C ASP A 125 5.86 -13.00 -14.20
N ASN A 126 5.55 -12.97 -12.90
CA ASN A 126 5.06 -14.14 -12.15
C ASN A 126 3.53 -14.08 -11.88
N MET A 127 2.83 -13.12 -12.50
CA MET A 127 1.40 -12.97 -12.25
C MET A 127 0.61 -14.11 -12.88
N GLY A 128 -0.15 -14.81 -12.05
CA GLY A 128 -0.89 -16.02 -12.46
C GLY A 128 -0.15 -17.33 -12.24
N GLU A 129 1.15 -17.34 -11.98
CA GLU A 129 1.87 -18.56 -11.66
C GLU A 129 1.31 -19.24 -10.40
N GLY A 130 1.13 -20.57 -10.48
CA GLY A 130 0.58 -21.36 -9.38
C GLY A 130 -0.91 -21.10 -9.07
N THR A 131 -1.63 -20.48 -10.00
CA THR A 131 -3.08 -20.23 -9.91
C THR A 131 -3.80 -20.79 -11.15
N ASP A 132 -5.13 -20.93 -11.06
CA ASP A 132 -6.00 -21.25 -12.20
C ASP A 132 -6.48 -19.98 -12.92
N TYR A 133 -5.77 -18.87 -12.78
CA TYR A 133 -6.11 -17.57 -13.35
C TYR A 133 -5.17 -17.23 -14.51
N ILE A 134 -5.69 -16.56 -15.53
CA ILE A 134 -4.92 -16.15 -16.69
C ILE A 134 -4.73 -14.64 -16.63
N PHE A 135 -3.49 -14.20 -16.58
CA PHE A 135 -3.14 -12.78 -16.68
C PHE A 135 -2.87 -12.40 -18.14
N ASP A 136 -3.51 -11.34 -18.60
CA ASP A 136 -3.32 -10.70 -19.91
C ASP A 136 -2.58 -9.37 -19.67
N GLU A 137 -1.27 -9.37 -19.94
CA GLU A 137 -0.39 -8.20 -19.72
C GLU A 137 -0.76 -7.03 -20.62
N ASP A 138 -1.16 -7.31 -21.89
CA ASP A 138 -1.50 -6.24 -22.83
C ASP A 138 -2.76 -5.47 -22.40
N LYS A 139 -3.70 -6.17 -21.77
CA LYS A 139 -4.93 -5.58 -21.25
C LYS A 139 -4.85 -5.15 -19.79
N MET A 140 -3.80 -5.58 -19.08
CA MET A 140 -3.73 -5.46 -17.62
C MET A 140 -4.98 -6.02 -16.94
N THR A 141 -5.38 -7.24 -17.30
CA THR A 141 -6.54 -7.93 -16.74
C THR A 141 -6.20 -9.34 -16.28
N MET A 142 -6.88 -9.81 -15.27
CA MET A 142 -6.82 -11.19 -14.81
C MET A 142 -8.17 -11.88 -15.05
N LEU A 143 -8.16 -12.94 -15.85
CA LEU A 143 -9.34 -13.74 -16.15
C LEU A 143 -9.49 -14.83 -15.08
N PHE A 144 -10.53 -14.75 -14.29
CA PHE A 144 -10.88 -15.72 -13.26
C PHE A 144 -11.85 -16.78 -13.78
N TYR A 145 -11.42 -18.04 -13.71
CA TYR A 145 -12.24 -19.22 -14.06
C TYR A 145 -12.87 -19.15 -15.45
N GLY A 146 -12.27 -18.41 -16.39
CA GLY A 146 -12.83 -18.20 -17.72
C GLY A 146 -14.16 -17.43 -17.75
N ARG A 147 -14.50 -16.70 -16.68
CA ARG A 147 -15.83 -16.07 -16.50
C ARG A 147 -15.82 -14.58 -16.29
N LYS A 148 -14.83 -14.05 -15.58
CA LYS A 148 -14.77 -12.63 -15.25
C LYS A 148 -13.34 -12.11 -15.42
N GLU A 149 -13.20 -11.06 -16.22
CA GLU A 149 -11.99 -10.25 -16.28
C GLU A 149 -12.05 -9.20 -15.17
N VAL A 150 -10.94 -9.07 -14.44
CA VAL A 150 -10.74 -8.08 -13.39
C VAL A 150 -9.54 -7.23 -13.76
N GLU A 151 -9.69 -5.92 -13.73
CA GLU A 151 -8.60 -4.98 -14.01
C GLU A 151 -7.50 -5.07 -12.94
N VAL A 152 -6.25 -5.06 -13.40
CA VAL A 152 -5.06 -5.08 -12.56
C VAL A 152 -4.36 -3.74 -12.70
N TYR A 153 -4.10 -3.11 -11.57
CA TYR A 153 -3.40 -1.84 -11.45
C TYR A 153 -2.06 -2.05 -10.77
N THR A 154 -1.07 -1.27 -11.17
CA THR A 154 0.23 -1.24 -10.48
C THR A 154 0.57 0.19 -10.12
N TYR A 155 1.09 0.40 -8.93
CA TYR A 155 1.70 1.66 -8.54
C TYR A 155 3.06 1.43 -7.93
N ILE A 156 4.06 2.13 -8.42
CA ILE A 156 5.43 1.99 -7.97
C ILE A 156 5.87 3.34 -7.40
N PHE A 157 6.13 3.37 -6.11
CA PHE A 157 6.57 4.60 -5.46
C PHE A 157 7.92 5.08 -5.98
N PRO A 158 8.15 6.41 -6.03
CA PRO A 158 7.28 7.45 -5.46
C PRO A 158 6.15 7.90 -6.39
N ASP A 159 6.31 7.87 -7.72
CA ASP A 159 5.46 8.57 -8.68
C ASP A 159 5.09 7.73 -9.92
N ASN A 160 5.35 6.43 -9.88
CA ASN A 160 5.12 5.48 -10.96
C ASN A 160 6.05 5.69 -12.19
N ASP A 161 7.10 6.48 -12.05
CA ASP A 161 8.02 6.86 -13.14
C ASP A 161 9.50 6.82 -12.70
N GLY A 162 9.85 7.48 -11.60
CA GLY A 162 11.21 7.59 -11.08
C GLY A 162 11.62 6.46 -10.12
N SER A 163 12.90 6.43 -9.76
CA SER A 163 13.41 5.61 -8.67
C SER A 163 13.08 6.26 -7.31
N GLY A 164 13.02 5.45 -6.26
CA GLY A 164 12.75 5.90 -4.90
C GLY A 164 11.72 5.01 -4.19
N ASN A 165 11.14 5.56 -3.14
CA ASN A 165 10.24 4.83 -2.25
C ASN A 165 9.12 5.72 -1.71
N LEU A 166 8.25 5.16 -0.86
CA LEU A 166 7.20 5.91 -0.20
C LEU A 166 7.72 7.12 0.57
N GLU A 167 8.89 7.02 1.21
CA GLU A 167 9.44 8.13 1.97
C GLU A 167 9.74 9.37 1.10
N ASN A 168 10.05 9.18 -0.19
CA ASN A 168 10.19 10.32 -1.11
C ASN A 168 8.86 11.08 -1.26
N LEU A 169 7.74 10.37 -1.39
CA LEU A 169 6.41 10.98 -1.40
C LEU A 169 6.10 11.69 -0.08
N LEU A 170 6.39 11.06 1.05
CA LEU A 170 6.15 11.67 2.37
C LEU A 170 7.02 12.92 2.60
N ILE A 171 8.28 12.92 2.17
CA ILE A 171 9.15 14.11 2.24
C ILE A 171 8.59 15.22 1.33
N ASP A 172 8.07 14.88 0.15
CA ASP A 172 7.46 15.87 -0.73
C ASP A 172 6.23 16.52 -0.07
N THR A 173 5.37 15.72 0.55
CA THR A 173 4.23 16.27 1.32
C THR A 173 4.68 17.04 2.57
N ALA A 174 5.76 16.62 3.24
CA ALA A 174 6.29 17.31 4.40
C ALA A 174 6.77 18.74 4.08
N LYS A 175 7.30 18.98 2.87
CA LYS A 175 7.63 20.35 2.39
C LYS A 175 6.43 21.29 2.43
N ILE A 176 5.23 20.75 2.24
CA ILE A 176 3.97 21.51 2.20
C ILE A 176 3.44 21.76 3.61
N VAL A 177 3.39 20.71 4.45
CA VAL A 177 2.69 20.75 5.74
C VAL A 177 3.60 20.85 6.95
N TYR A 178 4.88 20.45 6.84
CA TYR A 178 5.85 20.42 7.95
C TYR A 178 7.23 20.98 7.59
N PRO A 179 7.33 22.10 6.84
CA PRO A 179 8.63 22.56 6.31
C PRO A 179 9.70 22.75 7.39
N GLN A 180 9.37 23.37 8.53
CA GLN A 180 10.33 23.58 9.60
C GLN A 180 10.77 22.28 10.29
N LEU A 181 9.86 21.31 10.46
CA LEU A 181 10.22 20.00 11.01
C LEU A 181 11.08 19.21 10.04
N LEU A 182 10.82 19.35 8.75
CA LEU A 182 11.64 18.75 7.70
C LEU A 182 13.08 19.31 7.74
N ASP A 183 13.25 20.64 7.77
CA ASP A 183 14.56 21.29 7.86
C ASP A 183 15.36 20.77 9.08
N PHE A 184 14.72 20.68 10.24
CA PHE A 184 15.37 20.15 11.46
C PHE A 184 15.69 18.66 11.36
N ALA A 185 14.81 17.86 10.76
CA ALA A 185 15.04 16.44 10.59
C ALA A 185 16.19 16.18 9.61
N GLU A 186 16.25 16.90 8.49
CA GLU A 186 17.33 16.82 7.51
C GLU A 186 18.68 17.23 8.14
N GLU A 187 18.71 18.32 8.89
CA GLU A 187 19.93 18.78 9.61
C GLU A 187 20.39 17.72 10.62
N TYR A 188 19.47 17.18 11.43
CA TYR A 188 19.78 16.16 12.42
C TYR A 188 20.31 14.88 11.78
N VAL A 189 19.60 14.34 10.79
CA VAL A 189 19.98 13.10 10.09
C VAL A 189 21.29 13.30 9.35
N GLY A 190 21.49 14.46 8.70
CA GLY A 190 22.75 14.82 8.04
C GLY A 190 23.94 14.82 9.00
N LYS A 191 23.80 15.42 10.17
CA LYS A 191 24.84 15.41 11.21
C LYS A 191 25.05 14.01 11.79
N ALA A 192 23.97 13.28 12.08
CA ALA A 192 24.05 11.93 12.63
C ALA A 192 24.76 10.96 11.67
N ALA A 193 24.53 11.09 10.38
CA ALA A 193 25.18 10.28 9.35
C ALA A 193 26.71 10.43 9.33
N THR A 194 27.25 11.58 9.75
CA THR A 194 28.70 11.78 9.83
C THR A 194 29.35 11.07 11.03
N ILE A 195 28.56 10.70 12.03
CA ILE A 195 29.02 10.04 13.25
C ILE A 195 28.95 8.51 13.12
N GLN A 196 28.06 8.03 12.27
CA GLN A 196 27.93 6.59 12.05
C GLN A 196 29.13 6.01 11.30
N THR A 197 29.54 4.81 11.72
CA THR A 197 30.62 4.07 11.06
C THR A 197 30.17 3.33 9.79
N THR A 198 28.86 3.14 9.62
CA THR A 198 28.27 2.49 8.44
C THR A 198 27.72 3.55 7.48
N LEU A 199 28.07 3.42 6.21
CA LEU A 199 27.56 4.32 5.18
C LEU A 199 26.03 4.20 5.10
N MET A 200 25.32 5.30 5.33
CA MET A 200 23.88 5.37 5.25
C MET A 200 23.47 5.60 3.79
N ARG A 201 22.69 4.70 3.22
CA ARG A 201 22.12 4.88 1.87
C ARG A 201 21.08 6.01 1.89
N GLU A 202 20.81 6.60 0.73
CA GLU A 202 19.83 7.70 0.63
C GLU A 202 18.43 7.30 1.12
N GLN A 203 18.00 6.11 0.79
CA GLN A 203 16.73 5.55 1.27
C GLN A 203 16.67 5.41 2.80
N ASP A 204 17.80 5.05 3.43
CA ASP A 204 17.86 4.92 4.90
C ASP A 204 17.79 6.31 5.56
N LYS A 205 18.38 7.33 4.92
CA LYS A 205 18.25 8.73 5.37
C LYS A 205 16.81 9.22 5.28
N ASN A 206 16.12 8.96 4.17
CA ASN A 206 14.73 9.35 4.00
C ASN A 206 13.82 8.69 5.05
N LYS A 207 14.03 7.41 5.34
CA LYS A 207 13.34 6.71 6.44
C LYS A 207 13.62 7.35 7.80
N ALA A 208 14.87 7.73 8.05
CA ALA A 208 15.24 8.42 9.29
C ALA A 208 14.61 9.81 9.41
N ILE A 209 14.58 10.60 8.33
CA ILE A 209 13.94 11.93 8.29
C ILE A 209 12.44 11.80 8.59
N VAL A 210 11.73 10.93 7.88
CA VAL A 210 10.31 10.65 8.13
C VAL A 210 10.11 10.17 9.56
N GLY A 211 10.98 9.27 10.06
CA GLY A 211 10.95 8.78 11.44
C GLY A 211 11.11 9.90 12.47
N CYS A 212 12.01 10.87 12.26
CA CYS A 212 12.17 12.03 13.14
C CYS A 212 10.88 12.84 13.22
N ILE A 213 10.30 13.22 12.08
CA ILE A 213 9.08 14.03 12.03
C ILE A 213 7.92 13.27 12.68
N THR A 214 7.70 12.02 12.30
CA THR A 214 6.59 11.21 12.82
C THR A 214 6.69 11.00 14.33
N ASN A 215 7.90 10.84 14.87
CA ASN A 215 8.12 10.68 16.31
C ASN A 215 7.83 11.98 17.07
N VAL A 216 8.18 13.13 16.52
CA VAL A 216 7.81 14.44 17.12
C VAL A 216 6.31 14.64 17.10
N MET A 217 5.64 14.29 16.01
CA MET A 217 4.19 14.45 15.86
C MET A 217 3.38 13.49 16.73
N LYS A 218 3.85 12.25 16.92
CA LYS A 218 3.21 11.19 17.71
C LYS A 218 4.24 10.42 18.54
N PRO A 219 4.74 11.01 19.65
CA PRO A 219 5.79 10.40 20.45
C PRO A 219 5.41 8.98 20.94
N GLY A 220 6.32 8.02 20.73
CA GLY A 220 6.13 6.65 21.17
C GLY A 220 5.11 5.84 20.36
N LYS A 221 4.58 6.37 19.25
CA LYS A 221 3.74 5.63 18.30
C LYS A 221 4.55 5.21 17.08
N ALA A 222 4.11 4.15 16.43
CA ALA A 222 4.69 3.74 15.15
C ALA A 222 4.38 4.78 14.05
N ASN A 223 5.26 4.92 13.07
CA ASN A 223 5.18 5.95 12.03
C ASN A 223 3.85 5.95 11.27
N GLN A 224 3.29 4.77 10.97
CA GLN A 224 1.99 4.65 10.30
C GLN A 224 0.85 5.34 11.06
N VAL A 225 0.94 5.43 12.39
CA VAL A 225 -0.07 6.15 13.20
C VAL A 225 0.02 7.66 12.97
N SER A 226 1.24 8.19 12.88
CA SER A 226 1.44 9.60 12.52
C SER A 226 0.97 9.91 11.10
N ILE A 227 1.24 9.02 10.14
CA ILE A 227 0.80 9.17 8.75
C ILE A 227 -0.74 9.18 8.68
N ALA A 228 -1.39 8.26 9.39
CA ALA A 228 -2.85 8.16 9.39
C ALA A 228 -3.56 9.35 10.06
N ASP A 229 -2.98 9.88 11.15
CA ASP A 229 -3.66 10.84 12.01
C ASP A 229 -3.34 12.31 11.68
N ASN A 230 -2.19 12.58 11.06
CA ASN A 230 -1.73 13.94 10.76
C ASN A 230 -1.90 14.29 9.27
N ASP A 231 -1.41 15.45 8.84
CA ASP A 231 -1.71 16.05 7.53
C ASP A 231 -0.78 15.61 6.39
N TRP A 232 0.01 14.55 6.59
CA TRP A 232 0.87 13.99 5.53
C TRP A 232 0.09 13.73 4.23
N VAL A 233 -1.13 13.23 4.40
CA VAL A 233 -2.09 13.03 3.33
C VAL A 233 -3.34 13.81 3.68
N SER A 234 -3.66 14.84 2.92
CA SER A 234 -4.78 15.76 3.11
C SER A 234 -5.24 16.30 1.76
N GLU A 235 -6.39 16.94 1.69
CA GLU A 235 -6.83 17.62 0.47
C GLU A 235 -5.79 18.62 -0.03
N ARG A 236 -5.18 19.38 0.90
CA ARG A 236 -4.13 20.34 0.56
C ARG A 236 -2.89 19.65 -0.03
N THR A 237 -2.40 18.56 0.57
CA THR A 237 -1.23 17.86 0.04
C THR A 237 -1.53 17.14 -1.28
N ILE A 238 -2.76 16.67 -1.52
CA ILE A 238 -3.20 16.15 -2.82
C ILE A 238 -3.18 17.25 -3.88
N GLU A 239 -3.61 18.46 -3.52
CA GLU A 239 -3.65 19.61 -4.45
C GLU A 239 -2.25 20.12 -4.78
N GLU A 240 -1.34 20.24 -3.79
CA GLU A 240 -0.04 20.89 -3.95
C GLU A 240 1.09 19.90 -4.35
N SER A 241 1.00 18.60 -4.00
CA SER A 241 1.98 17.57 -4.38
C SER A 241 1.57 16.84 -5.65
N GLU A 242 2.38 16.94 -6.71
CA GLU A 242 2.13 16.20 -7.94
C GLU A 242 2.23 14.69 -7.73
N ILE A 243 3.19 14.24 -6.92
CA ILE A 243 3.44 12.83 -6.62
C ILE A 243 2.23 12.22 -5.91
N LEU A 244 1.73 12.87 -4.85
CA LEU A 244 0.56 12.38 -4.12
C LEU A 244 -0.72 12.45 -4.98
N ARG A 245 -0.85 13.47 -5.82
CA ARG A 245 -1.97 13.60 -6.75
C ARG A 245 -2.02 12.45 -7.75
N ARG A 246 -0.88 12.03 -8.30
CA ARG A 246 -0.80 10.85 -9.19
C ARG A 246 -1.28 9.57 -8.49
N LEU A 247 -0.82 9.31 -7.27
CA LEU A 247 -1.31 8.16 -6.49
C LEU A 247 -2.82 8.25 -6.25
N ASN A 248 -3.30 9.42 -5.86
CA ASN A 248 -4.73 9.65 -5.65
C ASN A 248 -5.55 9.37 -6.94
N GLN A 249 -5.07 9.81 -8.09
CA GLN A 249 -5.72 9.55 -9.38
C GLN A 249 -5.79 8.06 -9.71
N GLU A 250 -4.72 7.30 -9.48
CA GLU A 250 -4.74 5.86 -9.74
C GLU A 250 -5.70 5.11 -8.79
N ILE A 251 -5.78 5.51 -7.52
CA ILE A 251 -6.74 4.93 -6.55
C ILE A 251 -8.18 5.28 -6.95
N THR A 252 -8.45 6.55 -7.29
CA THR A 252 -9.80 6.98 -7.68
C THR A 252 -10.24 6.34 -8.98
N LYS A 253 -9.33 6.19 -9.96
CA LYS A 253 -9.57 5.48 -11.21
C LYS A 253 -9.92 4.01 -10.96
N MET A 254 -9.09 3.29 -10.20
CA MET A 254 -9.34 1.88 -9.85
C MET A 254 -10.69 1.71 -9.17
N CYS A 255 -10.96 2.50 -8.14
CA CYS A 255 -12.20 2.40 -7.35
C CYS A 255 -13.41 3.04 -8.05
N ARG A 256 -13.23 3.67 -9.22
CA ARG A 256 -14.27 4.39 -9.97
C ARG A 256 -14.98 5.41 -9.07
N LEU A 257 -14.17 6.16 -8.31
CA LEU A 257 -14.60 7.29 -7.49
C LEU A 257 -14.67 8.53 -8.38
N VAL A 258 -15.74 9.30 -8.26
CA VAL A 258 -15.99 10.50 -9.08
C VAL A 258 -15.54 11.74 -8.32
#